data_a85bb998f4c373e3e22bbdb5f68162c8
#
_entry.id   a85bb998f4c373e3e22bbdb5f68162c8
#
_cell.length_a   1.000
_cell.length_b   1.000
_cell.length_c   1.000
_cell.angle_alpha   90.00
_cell.angle_beta   90.00
_cell.angle_gamma   90.00
#
_symmetry.space_group_name_H-M   'P 1'
#
loop_
_entity.id
_entity.type
_entity.pdbx_description
1 polymer ?
#
loop_
_entity_poly.entity_id
_entity_poly.type
_entity_poly.pdbx_seq_one_letter_code
_entity_poly.pdbx_strand_id
1 'polypeptide(L)'
;IGQTMDGRIATVSGQSKYVNGPAGLTHLHQLRALVDAVVVGSGTVLADNPQLTVRNVNVKSPARVVIDPRARLSRHHFIWQDDGVQKIWIVAEGTLVNPPPQVSLVQLPVIEGSIDPALILKNLFIQGLKSVLIEGGADTISRFLVAKCLDRLHIIVTPIVMGSGRL
;
A
#
# COMPACT_ATOMS: atom_id res chain seq x y z
N ILE A 1 5.09 -6.27 6.80
CA ILE A 1 3.90 -6.97 7.34
C ILE A 1 3.96 -6.96 8.86
N GLY A 2 2.83 -6.64 9.52
CA GLY A 2 2.67 -6.86 10.95
C GLY A 2 1.87 -8.14 11.20
N GLN A 3 2.32 -8.98 12.12
CA GLN A 3 1.65 -10.21 12.49
C GLN A 3 1.75 -10.49 13.98
N THR A 4 0.86 -11.30 14.48
CA THR A 4 0.91 -11.86 15.84
C THR A 4 1.94 -12.99 15.95
N MET A 5 2.25 -13.45 17.17
CA MET A 5 3.16 -14.59 17.37
C MET A 5 2.68 -15.88 16.69
N ASP A 6 1.38 -16.04 16.56
CA ASP A 6 0.73 -17.18 15.86
C ASP A 6 0.44 -16.91 14.38
N GLY A 7 1.12 -15.90 13.78
CA GLY A 7 1.12 -15.64 12.34
C GLY A 7 -0.15 -14.96 11.80
N ARG A 8 -1.01 -14.39 12.65
CA ARG A 8 -2.24 -13.73 12.19
C ARG A 8 -1.98 -12.26 11.85
N ILE A 9 -2.47 -11.82 10.70
CA ILE A 9 -2.36 -10.43 10.23
C ILE A 9 -3.60 -9.59 10.50
N ALA A 10 -4.73 -10.25 10.76
CA ALA A 10 -6.01 -9.63 11.10
C ALA A 10 -6.91 -10.60 11.86
N THR A 11 -7.93 -10.07 12.53
CA THR A 11 -9.02 -10.88 13.11
C THR A 11 -9.84 -11.58 12.00
N VAL A 12 -10.72 -12.50 12.36
CA VAL A 12 -11.67 -13.13 11.44
C VAL A 12 -12.52 -12.09 10.71
N SER A 13 -12.94 -11.02 11.42
CA SER A 13 -13.70 -9.90 10.84
C SER A 13 -12.84 -8.98 9.93
N GLY A 14 -11.51 -9.19 9.88
CA GLY A 14 -10.59 -8.42 9.04
C GLY A 14 -9.99 -7.19 9.72
N GLN A 15 -10.21 -6.99 11.02
CA GLN A 15 -9.55 -5.90 11.75
C GLN A 15 -8.07 -6.18 11.91
N SER A 16 -7.22 -5.31 11.34
CA SER A 16 -5.76 -5.35 11.44
C SER A 16 -5.19 -4.18 12.27
N LYS A 17 -6.04 -3.20 12.56
CA LYS A 17 -5.66 -1.98 13.27
C LYS A 17 -5.11 -2.32 14.66
N TYR A 18 -3.95 -1.76 14.99
CA TYR A 18 -3.24 -1.94 16.27
C TYR A 18 -2.54 -3.30 16.49
N VAL A 19 -2.55 -4.21 15.54
CA VAL A 19 -1.76 -5.46 15.66
C VAL A 19 -0.29 -5.12 15.94
N ASN A 20 0.25 -4.07 15.31
CA ASN A 20 1.68 -3.72 15.40
C ASN A 20 2.09 -2.98 16.69
N GLY A 21 1.15 -2.53 17.51
CA GLY A 21 1.46 -1.71 18.69
C GLY A 21 2.16 -0.38 18.36
N PRO A 22 2.46 0.47 19.38
CA PRO A 22 3.07 1.78 19.14
C PRO A 22 4.47 1.72 18.52
N ALA A 23 5.32 0.78 18.96
CA ALA A 23 6.68 0.62 18.45
C ALA A 23 6.66 0.20 16.96
N GLY A 24 5.80 -0.73 16.58
CA GLY A 24 5.64 -1.14 15.18
C GLY A 24 5.10 -0.03 14.29
N LEU A 25 4.18 0.79 14.80
CA LEU A 25 3.69 1.97 14.10
C LEU A 25 4.80 3.01 13.88
N THR A 26 5.62 3.26 14.90
CA THR A 26 6.79 4.15 14.78
C THR A 26 7.75 3.65 13.71
N HIS A 27 8.07 2.35 13.74
CA HIS A 27 8.93 1.73 12.72
C HIS A 27 8.34 1.88 11.30
N LEU A 28 7.04 1.69 11.14
CA LEU A 28 6.37 1.88 9.85
C LEU A 28 6.51 3.32 9.34
N HIS A 29 6.34 4.32 10.22
CA HIS A 29 6.55 5.72 9.86
C HIS A 29 8.01 6.03 9.48
N GLN A 30 8.98 5.38 10.14
CA GLN A 30 10.39 5.48 9.76
C GLN A 30 10.65 4.87 8.37
N LEU A 31 10.06 3.72 8.06
CA LEU A 31 10.17 3.12 6.72
C LEU A 31 9.58 4.03 5.64
N ARG A 32 8.41 4.63 5.89
CA ARG A 32 7.81 5.61 4.96
C ARG A 32 8.71 6.82 4.73
N ALA A 33 9.42 7.26 5.76
CA ALA A 33 10.32 8.40 5.68
C ALA A 33 11.57 8.15 4.82
N LEU A 34 11.90 6.88 4.54
CA LEU A 34 13.10 6.44 3.81
C LEU A 34 12.84 6.12 2.33
N VAL A 35 11.60 6.19 1.87
CA VAL A 35 11.24 5.79 0.51
C VAL A 35 10.63 6.94 -0.29
N ASP A 36 10.72 6.84 -1.61
CA ASP A 36 10.11 7.80 -2.52
C ASP A 36 8.60 7.61 -2.66
N ALA A 37 8.13 6.36 -2.54
CA ALA A 37 6.72 6.03 -2.67
C ALA A 37 6.26 4.91 -1.73
N VAL A 38 4.99 5.01 -1.31
CA VAL A 38 4.26 3.93 -0.60
C VAL A 38 3.16 3.42 -1.51
N VAL A 39 3.12 2.10 -1.70
CA VAL A 39 2.15 1.40 -2.55
C VAL A 39 1.21 0.57 -1.70
N VAL A 40 -0.08 0.67 -1.98
CA VAL A 40 -1.13 -0.18 -1.39
C VAL A 40 -2.10 -0.68 -2.46
N GLY A 41 -2.74 -1.80 -2.19
CA GLY A 41 -3.88 -2.25 -2.99
C GLY A 41 -5.18 -1.56 -2.57
N SER A 42 -6.14 -1.45 -3.49
CA SER A 42 -7.45 -0.85 -3.22
C SER A 42 -8.23 -1.58 -2.11
N GLY A 43 -7.97 -2.87 -1.88
CA GLY A 43 -8.56 -3.59 -0.74
C GLY A 43 -8.19 -2.97 0.60
N THR A 44 -6.94 -2.57 0.80
CA THR A 44 -6.48 -1.88 2.00
C THR A 44 -7.13 -0.49 2.13
N VAL A 45 -7.25 0.25 1.02
CA VAL A 45 -7.89 1.57 1.04
C VAL A 45 -9.38 1.46 1.41
N LEU A 46 -10.08 0.47 0.88
CA LEU A 46 -11.49 0.23 1.18
C LEU A 46 -11.73 -0.20 2.64
N ALA A 47 -10.81 -1.01 3.20
CA ALA A 47 -10.94 -1.52 4.56
C ALA A 47 -10.57 -0.47 5.62
N ASP A 48 -9.47 0.25 5.43
CA ASP A 48 -8.85 1.05 6.48
C ASP A 48 -8.91 2.57 6.22
N ASN A 49 -9.24 2.98 4.99
CA ASN A 49 -9.21 4.37 4.52
C ASN A 49 -7.95 5.14 5.00
N PRO A 50 -6.75 4.63 4.70
CA PRO A 50 -5.51 5.13 5.28
C PRO A 50 -5.07 6.45 4.63
N GLN A 51 -4.35 7.27 5.39
CA GLN A 51 -3.71 8.48 4.87
C GLN A 51 -2.33 8.22 4.28
N LEU A 52 -1.62 7.18 4.73
CA LEU A 52 -0.24 6.83 4.36
C LEU A 52 0.78 7.96 4.53
N THR A 53 0.51 8.87 5.44
CA THR A 53 1.40 9.98 5.77
C THR A 53 2.53 9.54 6.70
N VAL A 54 3.64 10.28 6.69
CA VAL A 54 4.64 10.22 7.75
C VAL A 54 4.18 11.10 8.90
N ARG A 55 4.21 10.58 10.11
CA ARG A 55 3.90 11.29 11.35
C ARG A 55 5.04 11.08 12.34
N ASN A 56 5.20 11.99 13.29
CA ASN A 56 6.21 11.93 14.35
C ASN A 56 7.67 12.08 13.89
N VAL A 57 7.92 12.41 12.62
CA VAL A 57 9.23 12.77 12.08
C VAL A 57 9.05 13.94 11.13
N ASN A 58 9.96 14.91 11.21
CA ASN A 58 9.87 16.15 10.42
C ASN A 58 10.47 15.95 9.01
N VAL A 59 9.85 15.10 8.22
CA VAL A 59 10.23 14.82 6.84
C VAL A 59 9.02 14.82 5.92
N LYS A 60 9.23 15.07 4.64
CA LYS A 60 8.17 15.02 3.63
C LYS A 60 7.62 13.59 3.52
N SER A 61 6.30 13.46 3.45
CA SER A 61 5.67 12.18 3.16
C SER A 61 6.03 11.69 1.75
N PRO A 62 6.20 10.37 1.54
CA PRO A 62 6.43 9.78 0.23
C PRO A 62 5.23 9.93 -0.70
N ALA A 63 5.43 9.78 -1.99
CA ALA A 63 4.34 9.64 -2.94
C ALA A 63 3.40 8.49 -2.55
N ARG A 64 2.11 8.64 -2.81
CA ARG A 64 1.11 7.60 -2.55
C ARG A 64 0.68 6.95 -3.84
N VAL A 65 0.75 5.64 -3.88
CA VAL A 65 0.40 4.85 -5.06
C VAL A 65 -0.66 3.83 -4.69
N VAL A 66 -1.75 3.80 -5.44
CA VAL A 66 -2.82 2.82 -5.23
C VAL A 66 -2.98 1.96 -6.45
N ILE A 67 -2.93 0.64 -6.25
CA ILE A 67 -3.24 -0.36 -7.27
C ILE A 67 -4.71 -0.71 -7.15
N ASP A 68 -5.49 -0.30 -8.14
CA ASP A 68 -6.95 -0.49 -8.19
C ASP A 68 -7.42 -0.83 -9.61
N PRO A 69 -7.13 -2.02 -10.12
CA PRO A 69 -7.40 -2.38 -11.51
C PRO A 69 -8.84 -2.14 -11.95
N ARG A 70 -9.79 -2.21 -11.01
CA ARG A 70 -11.23 -2.08 -11.27
C ARG A 70 -11.80 -0.69 -10.95
N ALA A 71 -10.97 0.29 -10.60
CA ALA A 71 -11.36 1.64 -10.18
C ALA A 71 -12.51 1.66 -9.15
N ARG A 72 -12.39 0.86 -8.10
CA ARG A 72 -13.42 0.74 -7.05
C ARG A 72 -13.43 1.89 -6.05
N LEU A 73 -12.36 2.67 -6.03
CA LEU A 73 -12.21 3.74 -5.05
C LEU A 73 -13.02 4.97 -5.44
N SER A 74 -13.64 5.58 -4.43
CA SER A 74 -14.26 6.88 -4.59
C SER A 74 -13.24 8.01 -4.44
N ARG A 75 -13.60 9.20 -4.92
CA ARG A 75 -12.77 10.42 -4.84
C ARG A 75 -12.63 10.94 -3.39
N HIS A 76 -13.40 10.41 -2.44
CA HIS A 76 -13.48 10.89 -1.06
C HIS A 76 -12.58 10.13 -0.08
N HIS A 77 -11.80 9.14 -0.54
CA HIS A 77 -10.86 8.45 0.34
C HIS A 77 -9.74 9.39 0.79
N PHE A 78 -9.34 9.26 2.06
CA PHE A 78 -8.29 10.10 2.66
C PHE A 78 -6.95 10.02 1.96
N ILE A 79 -6.68 8.92 1.26
CA ILE A 79 -5.45 8.76 0.48
C ILE A 79 -5.29 9.83 -0.61
N TRP A 80 -6.40 10.42 -1.08
CA TRP A 80 -6.42 11.45 -2.11
C TRP A 80 -6.37 12.89 -1.56
N GLN A 81 -6.31 13.05 -0.22
CA GLN A 81 -6.28 14.37 0.40
C GLN A 81 -5.17 15.24 -0.19
N ASP A 82 -5.50 16.49 -0.52
CA ASP A 82 -4.54 17.45 -1.05
C ASP A 82 -3.64 18.00 0.05
N ASP A 83 -2.40 17.53 0.06
CA ASP A 83 -1.35 17.87 1.01
C ASP A 83 0.00 18.10 0.32
N GLY A 84 -0.03 18.41 -0.97
CA GLY A 84 1.17 18.69 -1.78
C GLY A 84 2.03 17.47 -2.10
N VAL A 85 1.59 16.26 -1.74
CA VAL A 85 2.31 15.01 -2.06
C VAL A 85 1.78 14.42 -3.36
N GLN A 86 2.67 13.87 -4.19
CA GLN A 86 2.29 13.18 -5.42
C GLN A 86 1.40 11.97 -5.10
N LYS A 87 0.34 11.81 -5.88
CA LYS A 87 -0.60 10.69 -5.78
C LYS A 87 -0.77 10.04 -7.15
N ILE A 88 -0.70 8.71 -7.18
CA ILE A 88 -0.80 7.92 -8.39
C ILE A 88 -1.88 6.87 -8.21
N TRP A 89 -2.84 6.86 -9.11
CA TRP A 89 -3.89 5.84 -9.16
C TRP A 89 -3.65 4.94 -10.37
N ILE A 90 -3.32 3.67 -10.10
CA ILE A 90 -3.04 2.67 -11.13
C ILE A 90 -4.31 1.84 -11.35
N VAL A 91 -4.83 1.87 -12.56
CA VAL A 91 -6.03 1.12 -12.97
C VAL A 91 -5.75 0.25 -14.19
N ALA A 92 -6.65 -0.65 -14.52
CA ALA A 92 -6.57 -1.43 -15.74
C ALA A 92 -6.71 -0.54 -16.97
N GLU A 93 -5.99 -0.86 -18.01
CA GLU A 93 -6.10 -0.20 -19.32
C GLU A 93 -7.54 -0.25 -19.84
N GLY A 94 -8.03 0.86 -20.40
CA GLY A 94 -9.42 1.00 -20.85
C GLY A 94 -10.44 1.26 -19.74
N THR A 95 -10.04 1.31 -18.46
CA THR A 95 -10.95 1.65 -17.36
C THR A 95 -11.29 3.14 -17.39
N LEU A 96 -12.58 3.45 -17.48
CA LEU A 96 -13.08 4.83 -17.43
C LEU A 96 -13.20 5.26 -15.96
N VAL A 97 -12.39 6.23 -15.57
CA VAL A 97 -12.42 6.82 -14.23
C VAL A 97 -12.08 8.31 -14.31
N ASN A 98 -12.68 9.09 -13.42
CA ASN A 98 -12.37 10.51 -13.27
C ASN A 98 -11.66 10.74 -11.93
N PRO A 99 -10.32 10.77 -11.91
CA PRO A 99 -9.55 10.96 -10.69
C PRO A 99 -9.74 12.37 -10.10
N PRO A 100 -9.47 12.59 -8.81
CA PRO A 100 -9.32 13.94 -8.27
C PRO A 100 -8.23 14.72 -9.03
N PRO A 101 -8.34 16.07 -9.18
CA PRO A 101 -7.42 16.87 -9.99
C PRO A 101 -5.93 16.71 -9.66
N GLN A 102 -5.61 16.45 -8.38
CA GLN A 102 -4.24 16.27 -7.89
C GLN A 102 -3.72 14.83 -8.00
N VAL A 103 -4.47 13.91 -8.60
CA VAL A 103 -4.12 12.48 -8.70
C VAL A 103 -3.77 12.15 -10.14
N SER A 104 -2.56 11.67 -10.37
CA SER A 104 -2.13 11.16 -11.67
C SER A 104 -2.73 9.78 -11.92
N LEU A 105 -3.42 9.63 -13.03
CA LEU A 105 -3.95 8.32 -13.46
C LEU A 105 -2.90 7.61 -14.32
N VAL A 106 -2.64 6.35 -13.98
CA VAL A 106 -1.81 5.45 -14.75
C VAL A 106 -2.65 4.25 -15.17
N GLN A 107 -2.70 3.97 -16.45
CA GLN A 107 -3.39 2.80 -16.99
C GLN A 107 -2.37 1.74 -17.41
N LEU A 108 -2.52 0.51 -16.92
CA LEU A 108 -1.63 -0.60 -17.20
C LEU A 108 -2.42 -1.83 -17.62
N PRO A 109 -1.86 -2.68 -18.49
CA PRO A 109 -2.51 -3.91 -18.92
C PRO A 109 -2.73 -4.87 -17.74
N VAL A 110 -3.83 -5.59 -17.79
CA VAL A 110 -4.17 -6.67 -16.85
C VAL A 110 -3.94 -8.00 -17.57
N ILE A 111 -3.11 -8.85 -16.98
CA ILE A 111 -2.84 -10.22 -17.44
C ILE A 111 -3.26 -11.16 -16.32
N GLU A 112 -4.07 -12.17 -16.64
CA GLU A 112 -4.59 -13.16 -15.68
C GLU A 112 -5.22 -12.51 -14.43
N GLY A 113 -5.98 -11.42 -14.63
CA GLY A 113 -6.71 -10.72 -13.58
C GLY A 113 -5.88 -9.82 -12.67
N SER A 114 -4.59 -9.58 -13.00
CA SER A 114 -3.71 -8.69 -12.25
C SER A 114 -2.84 -7.80 -13.14
N ILE A 115 -2.38 -6.69 -12.58
CA ILE A 115 -1.33 -5.86 -13.19
C ILE A 115 0.01 -6.43 -12.73
N ASP A 116 0.93 -6.62 -13.67
CA ASP A 116 2.28 -7.13 -13.40
C ASP A 116 3.04 -6.18 -12.45
N PRO A 117 3.52 -6.66 -11.30
CA PRO A 117 4.34 -5.88 -10.37
C PRO A 117 5.58 -5.26 -10.99
N ALA A 118 6.26 -5.96 -11.90
CA ALA A 118 7.43 -5.42 -12.59
C ALA A 118 7.08 -4.21 -13.46
N LEU A 119 5.93 -4.24 -14.12
CA LEU A 119 5.45 -3.13 -14.93
C LEU A 119 5.07 -1.92 -14.05
N ILE A 120 4.46 -2.16 -12.89
CA ILE A 120 4.19 -1.12 -11.90
C ILE A 120 5.49 -0.44 -11.48
N LEU A 121 6.48 -1.20 -11.01
CA LEU A 121 7.76 -0.65 -10.56
C LEU A 121 8.50 0.10 -11.67
N LYS A 122 8.49 -0.42 -12.90
CA LYS A 122 9.06 0.26 -14.07
C LYS A 122 8.41 1.63 -14.31
N ASN A 123 7.08 1.69 -14.21
CA ASN A 123 6.36 2.96 -14.37
C ASN A 123 6.68 3.96 -13.28
N LEU A 124 6.75 3.52 -12.02
CA LEU A 124 7.15 4.37 -10.89
C LEU A 124 8.59 4.87 -11.04
N PHE A 125 9.51 4.01 -11.48
CA PHE A 125 10.90 4.38 -11.72
C PHE A 125 11.04 5.47 -12.80
N ILE A 126 10.28 5.38 -13.89
CA ILE A 126 10.25 6.41 -14.96
C ILE A 126 9.75 7.74 -14.40
N GLN A 127 8.87 7.74 -13.40
CA GLN A 127 8.39 8.93 -12.72
C GLN A 127 9.35 9.45 -11.63
N GLY A 128 10.56 8.86 -11.50
CA GLY A 128 11.58 9.26 -10.53
C GLY A 128 11.42 8.64 -9.14
N LEU A 129 10.47 7.74 -8.93
CA LEU A 129 10.22 7.03 -7.67
C LEU A 129 11.04 5.74 -7.65
N LYS A 130 12.26 5.81 -7.10
CA LYS A 130 13.27 4.74 -7.17
C LYS A 130 13.21 3.77 -6.00
N SER A 131 12.79 4.23 -4.83
CA SER A 131 12.62 3.41 -3.63
C SER A 131 11.14 3.32 -3.27
N VAL A 132 10.63 2.09 -3.15
CA VAL A 132 9.18 1.84 -3.02
C VAL A 132 8.92 0.92 -1.84
N LEU A 133 8.00 1.32 -0.95
CA LEU A 133 7.50 0.50 0.14
C LEU A 133 6.12 -0.07 -0.23
N ILE A 134 6.02 -1.40 -0.31
CA ILE A 134 4.74 -2.09 -0.49
C ILE A 134 4.14 -2.34 0.90
N GLU A 135 3.10 -1.60 1.27
CA GLU A 135 2.54 -1.66 2.64
C GLU A 135 1.39 -2.65 2.81
N GLY A 136 0.81 -3.12 1.75
CA GLY A 136 -0.25 -4.06 1.97
C GLY A 136 -1.38 -4.01 0.95
N GLY A 137 -2.50 -4.74 1.04
CA GLY A 137 -2.71 -5.92 1.90
C GLY A 137 -1.94 -7.16 1.46
N ALA A 138 -2.25 -8.28 2.14
CA ALA A 138 -1.57 -9.56 1.89
C ALA A 138 -1.55 -9.95 0.41
N ASP A 139 -2.66 -9.81 -0.31
CA ASP A 139 -2.74 -10.09 -1.75
C ASP A 139 -1.72 -9.26 -2.56
N THR A 140 -1.61 -7.96 -2.29
CA THR A 140 -0.64 -7.09 -2.97
C THR A 140 0.79 -7.54 -2.70
N ILE A 141 1.15 -7.76 -1.43
CA ILE A 141 2.50 -8.21 -1.05
C ILE A 141 2.82 -9.56 -1.66
N SER A 142 1.88 -10.52 -1.63
CA SER A 142 2.06 -11.84 -2.22
C SER A 142 2.35 -11.77 -3.72
N ARG A 143 1.66 -10.90 -4.47
CA ARG A 143 1.91 -10.70 -5.90
C ARG A 143 3.32 -10.18 -6.17
N PHE A 144 3.77 -9.19 -5.41
CA PHE A 144 5.14 -8.67 -5.52
C PHE A 144 6.20 -9.72 -5.14
N LEU A 145 5.91 -10.54 -4.13
CA LEU A 145 6.81 -11.64 -3.71
C LEU A 145 6.91 -12.72 -4.79
N VAL A 146 5.78 -13.19 -5.32
CA VAL A 146 5.73 -14.19 -6.40
C VAL A 146 6.44 -13.69 -7.65
N ALA A 147 6.25 -12.42 -7.99
CA ALA A 147 6.93 -11.77 -9.12
C ALA A 147 8.43 -11.50 -8.87
N LYS A 148 8.97 -11.85 -7.69
CA LYS A 148 10.36 -11.56 -7.28
C LYS A 148 10.72 -10.07 -7.37
N CYS A 149 9.77 -9.21 -7.06
CA CYS A 149 9.86 -7.75 -7.10
C CYS A 149 10.05 -7.12 -5.70
N LEU A 150 10.56 -7.88 -4.74
CA LEU A 150 10.88 -7.41 -3.39
C LEU A 150 12.34 -7.67 -3.08
N ASP A 151 13.10 -6.62 -2.76
CA ASP A 151 14.49 -6.73 -2.31
C ASP A 151 14.59 -7.04 -0.81
N ARG A 152 13.62 -6.55 -0.02
CA ARG A 152 13.58 -6.70 1.44
C ARG A 152 12.16 -6.93 1.91
N LEU A 153 12.01 -7.81 2.91
CA LEU A 153 10.74 -8.05 3.60
C LEU A 153 10.92 -7.71 5.08
N HIS A 154 10.11 -6.77 5.57
CA HIS A 154 10.04 -6.42 7.00
C HIS A 154 8.85 -7.14 7.63
N ILE A 155 9.11 -7.99 8.62
CA ILE A 155 8.07 -8.67 9.40
C ILE A 155 8.15 -8.14 10.83
N ILE A 156 7.07 -7.52 11.30
CA ILE A 156 6.90 -7.06 12.67
C ILE A 156 6.08 -8.11 13.41
N VAL A 157 6.69 -8.81 14.34
CA VAL A 157 6.00 -9.79 15.18
C VAL A 157 5.64 -9.15 16.51
N THR A 158 4.35 -9.15 16.84
CA THR A 158 3.87 -8.60 18.11
C THR A 158 3.68 -9.72 19.14
N PRO A 159 3.91 -9.46 20.45
CA PRO A 159 3.79 -10.44 21.51
C PRO A 159 2.30 -10.71 21.87
N ILE A 160 1.50 -11.00 20.83
CA ILE A 160 0.08 -11.30 20.94
C ILE A 160 -0.18 -12.64 20.29
N VAL A 161 -0.99 -13.47 20.93
CA VAL A 161 -1.57 -14.69 20.36
C VAL A 161 -3.05 -14.41 20.12
N MET A 162 -3.47 -14.50 18.86
CA MET A 162 -4.86 -14.20 18.48
C MET A 162 -5.74 -15.46 18.46
N GLY A 163 -5.15 -16.63 18.31
CA GLY A 163 -5.82 -17.92 18.27
C GLY A 163 -6.59 -18.15 16.97
N SER A 164 -7.42 -17.20 16.54
CA SER A 164 -8.17 -17.24 15.28
C SER A 164 -7.97 -15.93 14.52
N GLY A 165 -8.00 -15.98 13.19
CA GLY A 165 -7.77 -14.77 12.37
C GLY A 165 -7.30 -15.12 10.96
N ARG A 166 -7.04 -14.08 10.16
CA ARG A 166 -6.50 -14.24 8.81
C ARG A 166 -4.98 -14.43 8.87
N LEU A 167 -4.49 -15.38 8.08
CA LEU A 167 -3.06 -15.58 7.84
C LEU A 167 -2.54 -14.57 6.82
#